data_561f9df491efd282d6ab717931f505e0
#
_entry.id   561f9df491efd282d6ab717931f505e0
#
_cell.length_a   1.000
_cell.length_b   1.000
_cell.length_c   1.000
_cell.angle_alpha   90.00
_cell.angle_beta   90.00
_cell.angle_gamma   90.00
#
_symmetry.space_group_name_H-M   'P 1'
#
loop_
_entity.id
_entity.type
_entity.pdbx_description
1 polymer ?
#
loop_
_entity_poly.entity_id
_entity_poly.type
_entity_poly.pdbx_seq_one_letter_code
_entity_poly.pdbx_strand_id
1 'polypeptide(L)'
;MPGNSGYYTNNKKTCSESVRFIEKKKFPKNLIMWIAIFDRGMSEPLFRTSKAVAINSSIYINECLEKRLLPFIHKYHGDFNYLFWPGLASSHYSKDSLNWMDQYVYYVDKESNPPNVPQARPIENVWGHLAQKVYEGDWQTSTEQVFIDRIKLKLPEIDLNFLQSHMKGVRAKLRSIADGGVFSYKK
;
A
#
# COMPACT_ATOMS: atom_id res chain seq x y z
N MET A 1 -6.90 -9.34 6.42
CA MET A 1 -6.53 -10.76 6.58
C MET A 1 -7.69 -11.45 7.22
N PRO A 2 -8.16 -12.61 6.73
CA PRO A 2 -9.12 -13.40 7.45
C PRO A 2 -8.54 -13.63 8.85
N GLY A 3 -9.35 -13.42 9.86
CA GLY A 3 -8.94 -13.55 11.25
C GLY A 3 -8.25 -14.89 11.48
N ASN A 4 -7.23 -14.89 12.31
CA ASN A 4 -6.57 -16.12 12.71
C ASN A 4 -7.64 -16.99 13.39
N SER A 5 -8.17 -17.98 12.68
CA SER A 5 -9.09 -18.97 13.26
C SER A 5 -8.28 -19.82 14.23
N GLY A 6 -8.09 -19.27 15.43
CA GLY A 6 -7.46 -19.95 16.55
C GLY A 6 -8.51 -20.75 17.32
N TYR A 7 -8.12 -21.83 17.91
CA TYR A 7 -8.93 -22.56 18.88
C TYR A 7 -8.16 -22.65 20.20
N TYR A 8 -8.90 -22.72 21.28
CA TYR A 8 -8.33 -22.89 22.62
C TYR A 8 -8.40 -24.38 23.03
N THR A 9 -7.30 -24.90 23.55
CA THR A 9 -7.23 -26.26 24.06
C THR A 9 -6.39 -26.30 25.33
N ASN A 10 -6.81 -27.10 26.27
CA ASN A 10 -6.08 -27.39 27.53
C ASN A 10 -4.91 -28.33 27.30
N ASN A 11 -4.92 -29.10 26.21
CA ASN A 11 -3.86 -30.05 25.91
C ASN A 11 -3.63 -30.19 24.39
N LYS A 12 -2.50 -29.70 23.93
CA LYS A 12 -2.10 -29.80 22.51
C LYS A 12 -2.00 -31.23 21.98
N LYS A 13 -1.72 -32.21 22.85
CA LYS A 13 -1.55 -33.61 22.43
C LYS A 13 -2.86 -34.33 22.11
N THR A 14 -3.99 -33.83 22.60
CA THR A 14 -5.32 -34.39 22.33
C THR A 14 -6.02 -33.80 21.12
N CYS A 15 -5.45 -32.77 20.50
CA CYS A 15 -6.01 -32.19 19.29
C CYS A 15 -5.68 -33.02 18.06
N SER A 16 -6.65 -33.18 17.15
CA SER A 16 -6.40 -33.83 15.86
C SER A 16 -5.35 -33.04 15.05
N GLU A 17 -4.56 -33.74 14.24
CA GLU A 17 -3.54 -33.11 13.41
C GLU A 17 -4.12 -32.08 12.43
N SER A 18 -5.32 -32.32 11.90
CA SER A 18 -6.02 -31.38 11.02
C SER A 18 -6.36 -30.04 11.67
N VAL A 19 -6.46 -30.00 13.00
CA VAL A 19 -6.71 -28.75 13.76
C VAL A 19 -5.40 -28.11 14.22
N ARG A 20 -4.37 -28.94 14.48
CA ARG A 20 -3.05 -28.47 14.96
C ARG A 20 -2.22 -27.84 13.85
N PHE A 21 -2.36 -28.32 12.62
CA PHE A 21 -1.52 -27.91 11.51
C PHE A 21 -2.38 -27.47 10.33
N ILE A 22 -2.26 -26.20 9.97
CA ILE A 22 -2.79 -25.69 8.70
C ILE A 22 -1.63 -25.79 7.68
N GLU A 23 -1.82 -26.60 6.65
CA GLU A 23 -0.86 -26.64 5.55
C GLU A 23 -0.69 -25.24 4.94
N LYS A 24 0.48 -24.66 5.10
CA LYS A 24 0.86 -23.43 4.41
C LYS A 24 1.66 -23.81 3.18
N LYS A 25 1.22 -23.37 2.01
CA LYS A 25 2.04 -23.48 0.79
C LYS A 25 3.37 -22.77 1.04
N LYS A 26 4.48 -23.47 0.79
CA LYS A 26 5.84 -22.98 1.02
C LYS A 26 6.13 -21.66 0.29
N PHE A 27 5.51 -21.46 -0.85
CA PHE A 27 5.59 -20.24 -1.66
C PHE A 27 4.17 -19.81 -2.09
N PRO A 28 3.46 -19.02 -1.27
CA PRO A 28 2.15 -18.49 -1.67
C PRO A 28 2.32 -17.60 -2.90
N LYS A 29 1.34 -17.60 -3.79
CA LYS A 29 1.28 -16.64 -4.89
C LYS A 29 1.11 -15.25 -4.27
N ASN A 30 2.00 -14.33 -4.59
CA ASN A 30 1.95 -12.95 -4.12
C ASN A 30 1.51 -12.06 -5.29
N LEU A 31 0.59 -11.17 -5.02
CA LEU A 31 0.22 -10.07 -5.90
C LEU A 31 0.87 -8.80 -5.40
N ILE A 32 1.62 -8.13 -6.26
CA ILE A 32 2.14 -6.80 -6.01
C ILE A 32 1.14 -5.81 -6.60
N MET A 33 0.70 -4.86 -5.79
CA MET A 33 -0.11 -3.73 -6.23
C MET A 33 0.64 -2.42 -5.94
N TRP A 34 0.70 -1.54 -6.94
CA TRP A 34 1.18 -0.18 -6.77
C TRP A 34 0.06 0.81 -7.10
N ILE A 35 -0.06 1.87 -6.32
CA ILE A 35 -0.99 2.96 -6.53
C ILE A 35 -0.44 4.22 -5.84
N ALA A 36 -0.68 5.39 -6.43
CA ALA A 36 -0.48 6.67 -5.78
C ALA A 36 -1.83 7.21 -5.28
N ILE A 37 -1.82 7.78 -4.08
CA ILE A 37 -3.00 8.38 -3.46
C ILE A 37 -2.73 9.83 -3.11
N PHE A 38 -3.73 10.69 -3.31
CA PHE A 38 -3.70 12.11 -2.97
C PHE A 38 -5.07 12.53 -2.40
N ASP A 39 -5.16 13.75 -1.92
CA ASP A 39 -6.42 14.33 -1.41
C ASP A 39 -7.49 14.53 -2.50
N ARG A 40 -7.12 14.47 -3.78
CA ARG A 40 -8.00 14.60 -4.94
C ARG A 40 -8.31 13.27 -5.63
N GLY A 41 -7.85 12.14 -5.06
CA GLY A 41 -8.15 10.80 -5.57
C GLY A 41 -6.98 9.84 -5.56
N MET A 42 -7.06 8.85 -6.45
CA MET A 42 -6.08 7.78 -6.60
C MET A 42 -5.71 7.61 -8.07
N SER A 43 -4.43 7.24 -8.34
CA SER A 43 -3.99 6.89 -9.69
C SER A 43 -4.57 5.54 -10.12
N GLU A 44 -4.45 5.23 -11.41
CA GLU A 44 -4.67 3.86 -11.89
C GLU A 44 -3.72 2.88 -11.18
N PRO A 45 -4.22 1.72 -10.71
CA PRO A 45 -3.38 0.73 -10.05
C PRO A 45 -2.52 -0.06 -11.04
N LEU A 46 -1.30 -0.42 -10.64
CA LEU A 46 -0.51 -1.45 -11.30
C LEU A 46 -0.65 -2.76 -10.54
N PHE A 47 -0.93 -3.84 -11.25
CA PHE A 47 -0.92 -5.21 -10.71
C PHE A 47 0.21 -6.02 -11.34
N ARG A 48 0.98 -6.73 -10.53
CA ARG A 48 2.00 -7.67 -11.00
C ARG A 48 1.91 -8.97 -10.21
N THR A 49 1.96 -10.05 -10.93
CA THR A 49 1.87 -11.39 -10.36
C THR A 49 3.22 -11.86 -9.81
N SER A 50 3.20 -12.83 -8.91
CA SER A 50 4.41 -13.43 -8.34
C SER A 50 5.34 -14.11 -9.35
N LYS A 51 4.84 -14.36 -10.56
CA LYS A 51 5.64 -14.86 -11.69
C LYS A 51 6.38 -13.76 -12.43
N ALA A 52 5.99 -12.51 -12.21
CA ALA A 52 6.63 -11.37 -12.83
C ALA A 52 7.88 -10.97 -12.05
N VAL A 53 8.86 -10.42 -12.77
CA VAL A 53 10.06 -9.84 -12.18
C VAL A 53 9.68 -8.77 -11.14
N ALA A 54 10.40 -8.70 -10.04
CA ALA A 54 10.26 -7.65 -9.04
C ALA A 54 10.26 -6.25 -9.69
N ILE A 55 9.59 -5.29 -9.06
CA ILE A 55 9.59 -3.91 -9.55
C ILE A 55 10.99 -3.32 -9.38
N ASN A 56 11.76 -3.32 -10.46
CA ASN A 56 13.04 -2.64 -10.56
C ASN A 56 12.85 -1.15 -10.95
N SER A 57 13.93 -0.37 -11.04
CA SER A 57 13.87 1.05 -11.38
C SER A 57 13.20 1.32 -12.73
N SER A 58 13.50 0.54 -13.77
CA SER A 58 12.90 0.70 -15.09
C SER A 58 11.38 0.47 -15.07
N ILE A 59 10.92 -0.59 -14.41
CA ILE A 59 9.49 -0.85 -14.25
C ILE A 59 8.83 0.23 -13.39
N TYR A 60 9.49 0.68 -12.33
CA TYR A 60 8.99 1.74 -11.49
C TYR A 60 8.79 3.04 -12.27
N ILE A 61 9.79 3.45 -13.03
CA ILE A 61 9.71 4.65 -13.88
C ILE A 61 8.60 4.50 -14.93
N ASN A 62 8.71 3.49 -15.80
CA ASN A 62 7.84 3.38 -16.96
C ASN A 62 6.38 3.05 -16.61
N GLU A 63 6.17 2.17 -15.63
CA GLU A 63 4.82 1.68 -15.34
C GLU A 63 4.15 2.42 -14.18
N CYS A 64 4.91 2.82 -13.15
CA CYS A 64 4.34 3.50 -11.99
C CYS A 64 4.34 5.03 -12.18
N LEU A 65 5.49 5.59 -12.49
CA LEU A 65 5.67 7.05 -12.54
C LEU A 65 5.10 7.64 -13.84
N GLU A 66 5.58 7.21 -15.01
CA GLU A 66 5.19 7.82 -16.30
C GLU A 66 3.74 7.51 -16.67
N LYS A 67 3.32 6.25 -16.57
CA LYS A 67 1.99 5.85 -17.03
C LYS A 67 0.87 6.12 -16.03
N ARG A 68 1.18 6.30 -14.74
CA ARG A 68 0.16 6.38 -13.69
C ARG A 68 0.27 7.62 -12.82
N LEU A 69 1.44 7.90 -12.24
CA LEU A 69 1.63 9.05 -11.37
C LEU A 69 1.51 10.36 -12.15
N LEU A 70 2.31 10.52 -13.20
CA LEU A 70 2.40 11.77 -13.94
C LEU A 70 1.08 12.20 -14.58
N PRO A 71 0.33 11.32 -15.29
CA PRO A 71 -1.00 11.68 -15.82
C PRO A 71 -2.00 12.03 -14.71
N PHE A 72 -1.93 11.37 -13.56
CA PHE A 72 -2.78 11.69 -12.43
C PHE A 72 -2.46 13.08 -11.87
N ILE A 73 -1.17 13.40 -11.69
CA ILE A 73 -0.73 14.72 -11.22
C ILE A 73 -1.20 15.81 -12.23
N HIS A 74 -0.98 15.64 -13.51
CA HIS A 74 -1.39 16.62 -14.52
C HIS A 74 -2.90 16.85 -14.51
N LYS A 75 -3.68 15.80 -14.32
CA LYS A 75 -5.14 15.90 -14.33
C LYS A 75 -5.71 16.61 -13.09
N TYR A 76 -5.16 16.33 -11.92
CA TYR A 76 -5.76 16.71 -10.65
C TYR A 76 -4.94 17.74 -9.85
N HIS A 77 -3.66 17.89 -10.14
CA HIS A 77 -2.73 18.73 -9.39
C HIS A 77 -1.90 19.64 -10.31
N GLY A 78 -2.51 20.11 -11.42
CA GLY A 78 -1.89 21.09 -12.33
C GLY A 78 -1.59 22.44 -11.68
N ASP A 79 -2.12 22.69 -10.47
CA ASP A 79 -1.79 23.83 -9.61
C ASP A 79 -0.46 23.66 -8.86
N PHE A 80 0.25 22.56 -9.05
CA PHE A 80 1.50 22.19 -8.38
C PHE A 80 1.43 22.14 -6.84
N ASN A 81 0.25 22.10 -6.27
CA ASN A 81 0.05 22.00 -4.82
C ASN A 81 0.02 20.53 -4.38
N TYR A 82 1.15 19.85 -4.50
CA TYR A 82 1.33 18.47 -4.04
C TYR A 82 2.78 18.20 -3.66
N LEU A 83 2.98 17.16 -2.87
CA LEU A 83 4.29 16.57 -2.58
C LEU A 83 4.15 15.05 -2.61
N PHE A 84 4.79 14.39 -3.57
CA PHE A 84 4.78 12.95 -3.67
C PHE A 84 5.69 12.34 -2.59
N TRP A 85 5.13 11.43 -1.81
CA TRP A 85 5.87 10.73 -0.76
C TRP A 85 6.04 9.26 -1.11
N PRO A 86 7.13 8.86 -1.80
CA PRO A 86 7.37 7.49 -2.23
C PRO A 86 7.63 6.56 -1.04
N GLY A 87 7.40 5.26 -1.22
CA GLY A 87 7.85 4.24 -0.28
C GLY A 87 9.38 4.12 -0.26
N LEU A 88 9.93 3.33 0.66
CA LEU A 88 11.38 3.15 0.82
C LEU A 88 11.95 1.93 0.08
N ALA A 89 11.24 1.38 -0.91
CA ALA A 89 11.79 0.32 -1.75
C ALA A 89 13.02 0.82 -2.53
N SER A 90 14.00 -0.05 -2.73
CA SER A 90 15.27 0.32 -3.39
C SER A 90 15.07 0.91 -4.79
N SER A 91 14.08 0.42 -5.54
CA SER A 91 13.72 0.95 -6.86
C SER A 91 13.19 2.38 -6.83
N HIS A 92 12.62 2.85 -5.70
CA HIS A 92 12.07 4.19 -5.60
C HIS A 92 13.15 5.29 -5.51
N TYR A 93 14.28 4.96 -4.92
CA TYR A 93 15.41 5.85 -4.73
C TYR A 93 16.68 5.38 -5.45
N SER A 94 16.52 4.63 -6.54
CA SER A 94 17.62 4.33 -7.44
C SER A 94 18.04 5.58 -8.19
N LYS A 95 19.29 5.64 -8.67
CA LYS A 95 19.81 6.79 -9.42
C LYS A 95 18.89 7.19 -10.58
N ASP A 96 18.41 6.20 -11.35
CA ASP A 96 17.53 6.47 -12.50
C ASP A 96 16.18 7.03 -12.06
N SER A 97 15.60 6.49 -10.98
CA SER A 97 14.33 6.99 -10.43
C SER A 97 14.46 8.40 -9.88
N LEU A 98 15.56 8.71 -9.19
CA LEU A 98 15.84 10.07 -8.71
C LEU A 98 15.99 11.03 -9.87
N ASN A 99 16.82 10.71 -10.88
CA ASN A 99 17.01 11.53 -12.08
C ASN A 99 15.68 11.83 -12.78
N TRP A 100 14.77 10.85 -12.82
CA TRP A 100 13.45 11.05 -13.40
C TRP A 100 12.59 11.95 -12.51
N MET A 101 12.51 11.67 -11.20
CA MET A 101 11.68 12.44 -10.27
C MET A 101 12.12 13.91 -10.17
N ASP A 102 13.43 14.18 -10.20
CA ASP A 102 13.99 15.54 -10.19
C ASP A 102 13.52 16.41 -11.38
N GLN A 103 13.19 15.76 -12.50
CA GLN A 103 12.75 16.47 -13.71
C GLN A 103 11.23 16.69 -13.74
N TYR A 104 10.44 15.81 -13.15
CA TYR A 104 9.00 15.74 -13.43
C TYR A 104 8.08 15.92 -12.23
N VAL A 105 8.56 15.72 -11.00
CA VAL A 105 7.67 15.74 -9.82
C VAL A 105 8.31 16.36 -8.59
N TYR A 106 7.49 16.98 -7.73
CA TYR A 106 7.89 17.34 -6.39
C TYR A 106 7.75 16.13 -5.48
N TYR A 107 8.82 15.70 -4.84
CA TYR A 107 8.82 14.51 -4.00
C TYR A 107 9.64 14.69 -2.72
N VAL A 108 9.39 13.80 -1.74
CA VAL A 108 10.18 13.72 -0.51
C VAL A 108 11.48 12.98 -0.82
N ASP A 109 12.62 13.63 -0.61
CA ASP A 109 13.93 13.01 -0.75
C ASP A 109 14.12 11.86 0.24
N LYS A 110 15.13 11.03 0.01
CA LYS A 110 15.38 9.82 0.81
C LYS A 110 15.77 10.17 2.25
N GLU A 111 16.55 11.20 2.43
CA GLU A 111 17.08 11.68 3.70
C GLU A 111 15.96 12.22 4.60
N SER A 112 14.97 12.90 3.98
CA SER A 112 13.79 13.44 4.67
C SER A 112 12.66 12.41 4.81
N ASN A 113 12.80 11.22 4.23
CA ASN A 113 11.77 10.17 4.26
C ASN A 113 11.96 9.25 5.48
N PRO A 114 11.20 9.43 6.57
CA PRO A 114 11.45 8.69 7.79
C PRO A 114 11.17 7.19 7.60
N PRO A 115 12.11 6.32 7.99
CA PRO A 115 11.89 4.89 8.00
C PRO A 115 10.92 4.49 9.14
N ASN A 116 10.26 3.37 9.00
CA ASN A 116 9.48 2.71 10.06
C ASN A 116 8.37 3.57 10.70
N VAL A 117 7.73 4.44 9.92
CA VAL A 117 6.58 5.25 10.36
C VAL A 117 5.29 4.94 9.57
N PRO A 118 4.85 3.67 9.51
CA PRO A 118 3.64 3.33 8.77
C PRO A 118 2.41 4.08 9.30
N GLN A 119 2.38 4.41 10.60
CA GLN A 119 1.28 5.14 11.24
C GLN A 119 1.06 6.54 10.64
N ALA A 120 2.10 7.17 10.12
CA ALA A 120 2.01 8.49 9.48
C ALA A 120 1.63 8.41 8.00
N ARG A 121 1.75 7.23 7.36
CA ARG A 121 1.52 7.06 5.93
C ARG A 121 0.04 6.81 5.63
N PRO A 122 -0.67 7.69 4.93
CA PRO A 122 -2.08 7.49 4.57
C PRO A 122 -2.33 6.21 3.77
N ILE A 123 -1.37 5.79 2.96
CA ILE A 123 -1.47 4.58 2.13
C ILE A 123 -1.74 3.33 2.96
N GLU A 124 -1.22 3.24 4.19
CA GLU A 124 -1.45 2.09 5.07
C GLU A 124 -2.92 1.99 5.52
N ASN A 125 -3.58 3.13 5.72
CA ASN A 125 -5.01 3.16 6.03
C ASN A 125 -5.83 2.74 4.80
N VAL A 126 -5.41 3.16 3.60
CA VAL A 126 -6.04 2.73 2.34
C VAL A 126 -5.92 1.23 2.15
N TRP A 127 -4.73 0.65 2.38
CA TRP A 127 -4.55 -0.81 2.32
C TRP A 127 -5.43 -1.56 3.31
N GLY A 128 -5.52 -1.06 4.55
CA GLY A 128 -6.39 -1.66 5.58
C GLY A 128 -7.87 -1.62 5.18
N HIS A 129 -8.34 -0.47 4.72
CA HIS A 129 -9.73 -0.28 4.29
C HIS A 129 -10.07 -1.11 3.04
N LEU A 130 -9.19 -1.10 2.04
CA LEU A 130 -9.34 -1.94 0.85
C LEU A 130 -9.40 -3.42 1.20
N ALA A 131 -8.52 -3.89 2.11
CA ALA A 131 -8.53 -5.28 2.55
C ALA A 131 -9.86 -5.65 3.21
N GLN A 132 -10.44 -4.79 4.07
CA GLN A 132 -11.75 -5.03 4.66
C GLN A 132 -12.83 -5.19 3.58
N LYS A 133 -12.86 -4.30 2.58
CA LYS A 133 -13.83 -4.36 1.48
C LYS A 133 -13.64 -5.59 0.59
N VAL A 134 -12.41 -5.96 0.29
CA VAL A 134 -12.10 -7.11 -0.56
C VAL A 134 -12.54 -8.41 0.10
N TYR A 135 -12.29 -8.57 1.40
CA TYR A 135 -12.60 -9.78 2.16
C TYR A 135 -13.96 -9.74 2.86
N GLU A 136 -14.79 -8.74 2.55
CA GLU A 136 -16.15 -8.63 3.08
C GLU A 136 -16.98 -9.89 2.81
N GLY A 137 -17.70 -10.38 3.82
CA GLY A 137 -18.50 -11.59 3.73
C GLY A 137 -17.68 -12.89 3.63
N ASP A 138 -16.49 -12.92 4.25
CA ASP A 138 -15.57 -14.06 4.24
C ASP A 138 -15.15 -14.50 2.82
N TRP A 139 -15.18 -13.54 1.88
CA TRP A 139 -14.82 -13.80 0.49
C TRP A 139 -13.42 -14.36 0.35
N GLN A 140 -13.27 -15.38 -0.46
CA GLN A 140 -12.00 -16.03 -0.78
C GLN A 140 -11.77 -16.07 -2.29
N THR A 141 -10.53 -15.95 -2.70
CA THR A 141 -10.16 -16.02 -4.10
C THR A 141 -9.84 -17.44 -4.54
N SER A 142 -10.31 -17.81 -5.72
CA SER A 142 -9.95 -19.08 -6.38
C SER A 142 -8.70 -18.92 -7.27
N THR A 143 -8.54 -17.75 -7.89
CA THR A 143 -7.42 -17.46 -8.80
C THR A 143 -6.89 -16.05 -8.59
N GLU A 144 -5.68 -15.80 -9.09
CA GLU A 144 -5.07 -14.48 -9.07
C GLU A 144 -5.88 -13.45 -9.86
N GLN A 145 -6.43 -13.82 -11.01
CA GLN A 145 -7.25 -12.93 -11.82
C GLN A 145 -8.54 -12.53 -11.09
N VAL A 146 -9.24 -13.48 -10.48
CA VAL A 146 -10.43 -13.21 -9.66
C VAL A 146 -10.11 -12.27 -8.50
N PHE A 147 -8.91 -12.38 -7.92
CA PHE A 147 -8.46 -11.47 -6.87
C PHE A 147 -8.25 -10.05 -7.40
N ILE A 148 -7.58 -9.91 -8.54
CA ILE A 148 -7.37 -8.61 -9.19
C ILE A 148 -8.70 -7.95 -9.54
N ASP A 149 -9.64 -8.70 -10.10
CA ASP A 149 -10.95 -8.18 -10.50
C ASP A 149 -11.77 -7.75 -9.28
N ARG A 150 -11.67 -8.49 -8.17
CA ARG A 150 -12.29 -8.10 -6.90
C ARG A 150 -11.68 -6.80 -6.34
N ILE A 151 -10.36 -6.65 -6.39
CA ILE A 151 -9.70 -5.42 -5.98
C ILE A 151 -10.16 -4.24 -6.84
N LYS A 152 -10.19 -4.41 -8.17
CA LYS A 152 -10.65 -3.37 -9.10
C LYS A 152 -12.11 -2.97 -8.85
N LEU A 153 -12.96 -3.92 -8.48
CA LEU A 153 -14.35 -3.66 -8.12
C LEU A 153 -14.45 -2.85 -6.82
N LYS A 154 -13.62 -3.18 -5.81
CA LYS A 154 -13.70 -2.58 -4.47
C LYS A 154 -12.91 -1.28 -4.32
N LEU A 155 -11.92 -1.04 -5.16
CA LEU A 155 -11.09 0.15 -5.09
C LEU A 155 -11.88 1.46 -5.25
N PRO A 156 -12.84 1.61 -6.20
CA PRO A 156 -13.67 2.80 -6.34
C PRO A 156 -14.63 3.06 -5.18
N GLU A 157 -14.86 2.07 -4.31
CA GLU A 157 -15.68 2.25 -3.11
C GLU A 157 -14.94 3.02 -1.99
N ILE A 158 -13.65 3.30 -2.17
CA ILE A 158 -12.88 4.18 -1.27
C ILE A 158 -13.18 5.62 -1.67
N ASP A 159 -14.00 6.28 -0.86
CA ASP A 159 -14.46 7.62 -1.18
C ASP A 159 -13.38 8.70 -0.95
N LEU A 160 -13.61 9.87 -1.54
CA LEU A 160 -12.71 11.01 -1.46
C LEU A 160 -12.60 11.56 -0.02
N ASN A 161 -13.67 11.53 0.77
CA ASN A 161 -13.66 12.01 2.15
C ASN A 161 -12.74 11.15 3.02
N PHE A 162 -12.73 9.83 2.79
CA PHE A 162 -11.79 8.92 3.45
C PHE A 162 -10.34 9.31 3.16
N LEU A 163 -9.98 9.53 1.89
CA LEU A 163 -8.63 9.96 1.50
C LEU A 163 -8.26 11.28 2.15
N GLN A 164 -9.11 12.29 2.03
CA GLN A 164 -8.88 13.64 2.57
C GLN A 164 -8.71 13.64 4.10
N SER A 165 -9.52 12.87 4.82
CA SER A 165 -9.43 12.79 6.28
C SER A 165 -8.07 12.24 6.73
N HIS A 166 -7.53 11.25 6.01
CA HIS A 166 -6.24 10.67 6.32
C HIS A 166 -5.05 11.54 5.90
N MET A 167 -5.20 12.30 4.80
CA MET A 167 -4.17 13.25 4.35
C MET A 167 -4.03 14.45 5.30
N LYS A 168 -5.13 15.02 5.78
CA LYS A 168 -5.12 16.18 6.71
C LYS A 168 -4.32 15.90 8.00
N GLY A 169 -4.33 14.66 8.48
CA GLY A 169 -3.66 14.26 9.71
C GLY A 169 -2.15 14.05 9.62
N VAL A 170 -1.57 13.96 8.43
CA VAL A 170 -0.16 13.53 8.22
C VAL A 170 0.81 14.44 8.95
N ARG A 171 0.68 15.76 8.80
CA ARG A 171 1.60 16.73 9.41
C ARG A 171 1.59 16.66 10.94
N ALA A 172 0.43 16.54 11.54
CA ALA A 172 0.29 16.41 12.99
C ALA A 172 0.90 15.08 13.49
N LYS A 173 0.68 13.99 12.77
CA LYS A 173 1.26 12.69 13.08
C LYS A 173 2.79 12.72 13.02
N LEU A 174 3.36 13.30 11.97
CA LEU A 174 4.81 13.42 11.82
C LEU A 174 5.44 14.26 12.94
N ARG A 175 4.81 15.38 13.34
CA ARG A 175 5.25 16.18 14.47
C ARG A 175 5.22 15.40 15.78
N SER A 176 4.10 14.73 16.08
CA SER A 176 3.98 13.89 17.28
C SER A 176 5.05 12.80 17.34
N ILE A 177 5.37 12.18 16.20
CA ILE A 177 6.43 11.17 16.11
C ILE A 177 7.82 11.79 16.33
N ALA A 178 8.08 12.98 15.78
CA ALA A 178 9.34 13.69 15.96
C ALA A 178 9.58 14.08 17.43
N ASP A 179 8.52 14.54 18.11
CA ASP A 179 8.60 15.00 19.50
C ASP A 179 8.67 13.87 20.53
N GLY A 180 7.97 12.77 20.30
CA GLY A 180 7.78 11.71 21.30
C GLY A 180 8.13 10.30 20.84
N GLY A 181 8.66 10.13 19.62
CA GLY A 181 8.96 8.83 19.01
C GLY A 181 7.74 8.14 18.39
N VAL A 182 7.99 7.04 17.68
CA VAL A 182 6.98 6.33 16.87
C VAL A 182 5.79 5.78 17.67
N PHE A 183 5.92 5.62 18.98
CA PHE A 183 4.86 5.12 19.86
C PHE A 183 4.06 6.24 20.56
N SER A 184 4.44 7.51 20.40
CA SER A 184 3.76 8.65 21.01
C SER A 184 2.40 8.95 20.38
N TYR A 185 2.19 8.52 19.13
CA TYR A 185 0.92 8.68 18.43
C TYR A 185 -0.12 7.69 18.98
N LYS A 186 -1.03 8.18 19.80
CA LYS A 186 -2.22 7.44 20.21
C LYS A 186 -3.25 7.48 19.08
N LYS A 187 -3.78 6.31 18.73
CA LYS A 187 -4.87 6.17 17.74
C LYS A 187 -6.11 6.94 18.16
#